data_c11a615357046e5125bbe0fed361ee71
#
_entry.id   c11a615357046e5125bbe0fed361ee71
#
_cell.length_a   1.000
_cell.length_b   1.000
_cell.length_c   1.000
_cell.angle_alpha   90.00
_cell.angle_beta   90.00
_cell.angle_gamma   90.00
#
_symmetry.space_group_name_H-M   'P 1'
#
loop_
_entity.id
_entity.type
_entity.pdbx_description
1 polymer ?
#
loop_
_entity_poly.entity_id
_entity_poly.type
_entity_poly.pdbx_seq_one_letter_code
_entity_poly.pdbx_strand_id
1 'polypeptide(L)'
;MDLSIEKLNCNGCTTVTSIPELLELTEIYCRDCTALTSIPLLPKLEYLCCYDCTSLTELPVMPKLKILYCSGCIALTEIPVMPELKTLNSSRCTGLTELPLLPNLEILYCSYCTALVSIPLFPKLYSLSCECCKYLTSIPLIPNLQFLNCSRCVFTSIPVMAELERLYCEGCTRLTAIPDFPKLYMLYCSDCTALTSILSDPAILQYDGCKWIRKCRNFYDNLNSLRKCQAILKRKLTARKLEKLIPAIIEIYYSPGCKGEMIAGRAFSTTL
;
A
#
# COMPACT_ATOMS: atom_id res chain seq x y z
N MET A 1 14.69 -7.72 -47.65
CA MET A 1 14.58 -6.72 -46.55
C MET A 1 13.91 -7.43 -45.39
N ASP A 2 14.69 -7.83 -44.43
CA ASP A 2 14.19 -8.44 -43.20
C ASP A 2 13.64 -7.30 -42.35
N LEU A 3 12.30 -7.07 -42.46
CA LEU A 3 11.63 -6.10 -41.60
C LEU A 3 11.39 -6.80 -40.25
N SER A 4 12.43 -6.85 -39.42
CA SER A 4 12.28 -7.29 -38.04
C SER A 4 11.44 -6.23 -37.30
N ILE A 5 10.15 -6.49 -37.15
CA ILE A 5 9.25 -5.64 -36.38
C ILE A 5 9.56 -5.89 -34.89
N GLU A 6 10.13 -4.87 -34.23
CA GLU A 6 10.44 -4.94 -32.79
C GLU A 6 9.30 -4.38 -31.91
N LYS A 7 8.43 -3.55 -32.47
CA LYS A 7 7.32 -2.90 -31.74
C LYS A 7 6.03 -3.03 -32.49
N LEU A 8 4.98 -3.45 -31.82
CA LEU A 8 3.62 -3.54 -32.32
C LEU A 8 2.69 -2.62 -31.55
N ASN A 9 1.96 -1.78 -32.28
CA ASN A 9 0.89 -0.97 -31.68
C ASN A 9 -0.43 -1.23 -32.42
N CYS A 10 -1.36 -1.88 -31.72
CA CYS A 10 -2.72 -2.16 -32.17
C CYS A 10 -3.78 -1.66 -31.17
N ASN A 11 -3.48 -0.60 -30.41
CA ASN A 11 -4.44 -0.03 -29.46
C ASN A 11 -5.79 0.25 -30.09
N GLY A 12 -6.88 -0.11 -29.37
CA GLY A 12 -8.25 0.12 -29.84
C GLY A 12 -8.73 -0.78 -30.99
N CYS A 13 -7.95 -1.82 -31.35
CA CYS A 13 -8.34 -2.79 -32.37
C CYS A 13 -9.35 -3.79 -31.82
N THR A 14 -10.63 -3.40 -31.75
CA THR A 14 -11.70 -4.19 -31.12
C THR A 14 -12.09 -5.47 -31.89
N THR A 15 -11.58 -5.66 -33.11
CA THR A 15 -11.87 -6.83 -33.96
C THR A 15 -10.71 -7.85 -34.00
N VAL A 16 -9.55 -7.48 -33.49
CA VAL A 16 -8.36 -8.37 -33.47
C VAL A 16 -8.56 -9.41 -32.36
N THR A 17 -8.57 -10.68 -32.74
CA THR A 17 -8.75 -11.83 -31.81
C THR A 17 -7.43 -12.45 -31.38
N SER A 18 -6.35 -12.29 -32.17
CA SER A 18 -5.01 -12.80 -31.87
C SER A 18 -3.93 -11.91 -32.42
N ILE A 19 -2.76 -11.94 -31.83
CA ILE A 19 -1.54 -11.29 -32.32
C ILE A 19 -0.71 -12.32 -33.10
N PRO A 20 -0.11 -11.96 -34.25
CA PRO A 20 0.75 -12.89 -35.00
C PRO A 20 2.05 -13.17 -34.25
N GLU A 21 2.64 -14.35 -34.50
CA GLU A 21 3.93 -14.78 -33.93
C GLU A 21 5.11 -14.01 -34.55
N LEU A 22 5.33 -12.80 -34.09
CA LEU A 22 6.46 -11.97 -34.52
C LEU A 22 7.58 -12.10 -33.48
N LEU A 23 8.50 -13.06 -33.67
CA LEU A 23 9.49 -13.49 -32.68
C LEU A 23 10.51 -12.40 -32.28
N GLU A 24 10.64 -11.34 -33.08
CA GLU A 24 11.54 -10.23 -32.83
C GLU A 24 10.88 -9.12 -31.99
N LEU A 25 9.59 -9.22 -31.66
CA LEU A 25 8.91 -8.21 -30.86
C LEU A 25 9.53 -8.10 -29.47
N THR A 26 9.83 -6.87 -29.10
CA THR A 26 10.29 -6.44 -27.77
C THR A 26 9.21 -5.66 -27.00
N GLU A 27 8.30 -4.98 -27.73
CA GLU A 27 7.24 -4.18 -27.13
C GLU A 27 5.91 -4.38 -27.85
N ILE A 28 4.82 -4.55 -27.06
CA ILE A 28 3.46 -4.64 -27.56
C ILE A 28 2.57 -3.64 -26.81
N TYR A 29 1.80 -2.89 -27.59
CA TYR A 29 0.72 -2.00 -27.15
C TYR A 29 -0.58 -2.45 -27.81
N CYS A 30 -1.45 -3.12 -27.04
CA CYS A 30 -2.75 -3.64 -27.49
C CYS A 30 -3.87 -3.25 -26.51
N ARG A 31 -3.81 -2.02 -26.02
CA ARG A 31 -4.84 -1.48 -25.12
C ARG A 31 -6.20 -1.44 -25.80
N ASP A 32 -7.28 -1.71 -25.04
CA ASP A 32 -8.67 -1.69 -25.51
C ASP A 32 -8.94 -2.68 -26.68
N CYS A 33 -8.12 -3.72 -26.84
CA CYS A 33 -8.36 -4.81 -27.80
C CYS A 33 -9.36 -5.81 -27.21
N THR A 34 -10.63 -5.43 -27.15
CA THR A 34 -11.66 -6.16 -26.41
C THR A 34 -12.00 -7.54 -26.95
N ALA A 35 -11.70 -7.83 -28.24
CA ALA A 35 -11.86 -9.15 -28.83
C ALA A 35 -10.62 -10.05 -28.72
N LEU A 36 -9.49 -9.51 -28.24
CA LEU A 36 -8.24 -10.28 -28.10
C LEU A 36 -8.38 -11.35 -27.04
N THR A 37 -8.24 -12.62 -27.42
CA THR A 37 -8.41 -13.77 -26.52
C THR A 37 -7.09 -14.36 -26.02
N SER A 38 -6.02 -14.24 -26.82
CA SER A 38 -4.71 -14.78 -26.49
C SER A 38 -3.57 -13.96 -27.10
N ILE A 39 -2.40 -14.08 -26.50
CA ILE A 39 -1.14 -13.52 -26.98
C ILE A 39 -0.19 -14.72 -27.23
N PRO A 40 0.52 -14.77 -28.38
CA PRO A 40 1.40 -15.87 -28.67
C PRO A 40 2.66 -15.84 -27.80
N LEU A 41 3.42 -16.92 -27.80
CA LEU A 41 4.75 -16.97 -27.17
C LEU A 41 5.73 -16.04 -27.90
N LEU A 42 6.23 -15.04 -27.20
CA LEU A 42 7.14 -14.02 -27.74
C LEU A 42 8.40 -13.97 -26.87
N PRO A 43 9.46 -14.72 -27.24
CA PRO A 43 10.60 -14.98 -26.35
C PRO A 43 11.49 -13.75 -26.09
N LYS A 44 11.37 -12.72 -26.91
CA LYS A 44 12.14 -11.45 -26.78
C LYS A 44 11.32 -10.32 -26.15
N LEU A 45 10.05 -10.54 -25.86
CA LEU A 45 9.17 -9.49 -25.37
C LEU A 45 9.62 -9.01 -23.98
N GLU A 46 9.86 -7.70 -23.85
CA GLU A 46 10.26 -7.04 -22.62
C GLU A 46 9.13 -6.16 -22.02
N TYR A 47 8.24 -5.67 -22.87
CA TYR A 47 7.15 -4.77 -22.48
C TYR A 47 5.83 -5.22 -23.11
N LEU A 48 4.79 -5.41 -22.27
CA LEU A 48 3.45 -5.72 -22.72
C LEU A 48 2.42 -4.78 -22.05
N CYS A 49 1.69 -4.04 -22.87
CA CYS A 49 0.56 -3.22 -22.43
C CYS A 49 -0.73 -3.71 -23.10
N CYS A 50 -1.56 -4.41 -22.34
CA CYS A 50 -2.85 -4.98 -22.76
C CYS A 50 -3.98 -4.51 -21.84
N TYR A 51 -3.98 -3.23 -21.47
CA TYR A 51 -5.08 -2.66 -20.67
C TYR A 51 -6.44 -2.90 -21.33
N ASP A 52 -7.44 -3.25 -20.50
CA ASP A 52 -8.83 -3.38 -20.91
C ASP A 52 -9.07 -4.39 -22.08
N CYS A 53 -8.17 -5.37 -22.24
CA CYS A 53 -8.40 -6.54 -23.11
C CYS A 53 -9.35 -7.52 -22.40
N THR A 54 -10.64 -7.21 -22.40
CA THR A 54 -11.64 -7.87 -21.56
C THR A 54 -11.91 -9.33 -21.90
N SER A 55 -11.56 -9.77 -23.12
CA SER A 55 -11.69 -11.18 -23.55
C SER A 55 -10.39 -11.98 -23.39
N LEU A 56 -9.29 -11.36 -22.93
CA LEU A 56 -8.01 -12.04 -22.74
C LEU A 56 -8.10 -13.00 -21.54
N THR A 57 -8.04 -14.30 -21.81
CA THR A 57 -8.20 -15.34 -20.79
C THR A 57 -6.89 -15.86 -20.22
N GLU A 58 -5.82 -15.79 -20.99
CA GLU A 58 -4.52 -16.34 -20.63
C GLU A 58 -3.37 -15.52 -21.20
N LEU A 59 -2.22 -15.63 -20.56
CA LEU A 59 -0.93 -15.08 -21.00
C LEU A 59 0.09 -16.23 -21.08
N PRO A 60 0.91 -16.32 -22.13
CA PRO A 60 2.00 -17.29 -22.17
C PRO A 60 3.14 -16.87 -21.25
N VAL A 61 4.02 -17.82 -20.94
CA VAL A 61 5.28 -17.50 -20.23
C VAL A 61 6.16 -16.65 -21.15
N MET A 62 6.53 -15.46 -20.68
CA MET A 62 7.39 -14.53 -21.40
C MET A 62 8.69 -14.33 -20.61
N PRO A 63 9.77 -15.06 -20.94
CA PRO A 63 10.95 -15.16 -20.06
C PRO A 63 11.73 -13.86 -19.89
N LYS A 64 11.62 -12.94 -20.84
CA LYS A 64 12.32 -11.64 -20.80
C LYS A 64 11.42 -10.47 -20.43
N LEU A 65 10.12 -10.71 -20.12
CA LEU A 65 9.19 -9.64 -19.81
C LEU A 65 9.57 -8.95 -18.51
N LYS A 66 9.75 -7.64 -18.59
CA LYS A 66 10.12 -6.76 -17.46
C LYS A 66 8.92 -5.97 -16.95
N ILE A 67 8.02 -5.59 -17.86
CA ILE A 67 6.86 -4.76 -17.54
C ILE A 67 5.61 -5.37 -18.16
N LEU A 68 4.63 -5.67 -17.31
CA LEU A 68 3.30 -6.15 -17.70
C LEU A 68 2.22 -5.20 -17.19
N TYR A 69 1.50 -4.60 -18.11
CA TYR A 69 0.30 -3.83 -17.83
C TYR A 69 -0.93 -4.53 -18.40
N CYS A 70 -1.68 -5.23 -17.56
CA CYS A 70 -2.90 -5.98 -17.92
C CYS A 70 -4.12 -5.54 -17.10
N SER A 71 -4.14 -4.28 -16.63
CA SER A 71 -5.28 -3.77 -15.87
C SER A 71 -6.57 -3.86 -16.69
N GLY A 72 -7.68 -4.27 -16.04
CA GLY A 72 -8.98 -4.39 -16.68
C GLY A 72 -9.17 -5.64 -17.55
N CYS A 73 -8.19 -6.56 -17.60
CA CYS A 73 -8.36 -7.89 -18.23
C CYS A 73 -9.22 -8.77 -17.32
N ILE A 74 -10.54 -8.55 -17.34
CA ILE A 74 -11.47 -9.17 -16.39
C ILE A 74 -11.63 -10.68 -16.57
N ALA A 75 -11.37 -11.21 -17.77
CA ALA A 75 -11.41 -12.63 -18.07
C ALA A 75 -10.10 -13.36 -17.69
N LEU A 76 -9.04 -12.63 -17.35
CA LEU A 76 -7.75 -13.22 -16.97
C LEU A 76 -7.85 -13.81 -15.56
N THR A 77 -7.65 -15.12 -15.44
CA THR A 77 -7.77 -15.85 -14.18
C THR A 77 -6.43 -16.17 -13.52
N GLU A 78 -5.35 -16.14 -14.29
CA GLU A 78 -3.99 -16.41 -13.80
C GLU A 78 -2.95 -15.59 -14.56
N ILE A 79 -1.81 -15.37 -13.91
CA ILE A 79 -0.61 -14.79 -14.49
C ILE A 79 0.50 -15.84 -14.39
N PRO A 80 1.17 -16.23 -15.48
CA PRO A 80 2.23 -17.22 -15.42
C PRO A 80 3.48 -16.66 -14.74
N VAL A 81 4.38 -17.53 -14.31
CA VAL A 81 5.67 -17.14 -13.76
C VAL A 81 6.50 -16.43 -14.81
N MET A 82 6.90 -15.21 -14.54
CA MET A 82 7.74 -14.37 -15.41
C MET A 82 9.01 -13.97 -14.63
N PRO A 83 10.13 -14.64 -14.85
CA PRO A 83 11.30 -14.55 -13.96
C PRO A 83 11.96 -13.17 -13.94
N GLU A 84 11.86 -12.39 -15.02
CA GLU A 84 12.45 -11.05 -15.10
C GLU A 84 11.47 -9.92 -14.81
N LEU A 85 10.22 -10.23 -14.47
CA LEU A 85 9.19 -9.21 -14.29
C LEU A 85 9.52 -8.32 -13.09
N LYS A 86 9.58 -7.02 -13.35
CA LYS A 86 9.82 -5.96 -12.36
C LYS A 86 8.58 -5.17 -12.01
N THR A 87 7.73 -4.92 -13.00
CA THR A 87 6.50 -4.14 -12.81
C THR A 87 5.30 -4.92 -13.30
N LEU A 88 4.32 -5.11 -12.42
CA LEU A 88 3.03 -5.72 -12.72
C LEU A 88 1.90 -4.75 -12.38
N ASN A 89 1.06 -4.44 -13.36
CA ASN A 89 -0.22 -3.80 -13.12
C ASN A 89 -1.35 -4.72 -13.58
N SER A 90 -1.95 -5.42 -12.63
CA SER A 90 -3.13 -6.27 -12.81
C SER A 90 -4.38 -5.68 -12.17
N SER A 91 -4.42 -4.36 -11.94
CA SER A 91 -5.58 -3.72 -11.32
C SER A 91 -6.88 -4.04 -12.09
N ARG A 92 -7.99 -4.21 -11.37
CA ARG A 92 -9.29 -4.57 -11.96
C ARG A 92 -9.35 -5.92 -12.68
N CYS A 93 -8.34 -6.79 -12.57
CA CYS A 93 -8.44 -8.19 -13.01
C CYS A 93 -9.30 -8.95 -12.00
N THR A 94 -10.61 -8.86 -12.15
CA THR A 94 -11.58 -9.38 -11.17
C THR A 94 -11.65 -10.90 -11.15
N GLY A 95 -11.17 -11.58 -12.18
CA GLY A 95 -11.05 -13.05 -12.25
C GLY A 95 -9.79 -13.60 -11.57
N LEU A 96 -8.80 -12.74 -11.25
CA LEU A 96 -7.51 -13.17 -10.72
C LEU A 96 -7.63 -13.52 -9.23
N THR A 97 -7.43 -14.79 -8.89
CA THR A 97 -7.57 -15.32 -7.52
C THR A 97 -6.25 -15.37 -6.77
N GLU A 98 -5.13 -15.50 -7.48
CA GLU A 98 -3.79 -15.57 -6.91
C GLU A 98 -2.74 -14.95 -7.84
N LEU A 99 -1.57 -14.66 -7.28
CA LEU A 99 -0.41 -14.18 -8.01
C LEU A 99 0.70 -15.23 -7.95
N PRO A 100 1.45 -15.46 -9.05
CA PRO A 100 2.58 -16.37 -9.03
C PRO A 100 3.75 -15.78 -8.25
N LEU A 101 4.75 -16.61 -7.96
CA LEU A 101 6.02 -16.12 -7.41
C LEU A 101 6.80 -15.37 -8.50
N LEU A 102 7.05 -14.09 -8.27
CA LEU A 102 7.77 -13.18 -9.17
C LEU A 102 9.00 -12.64 -8.43
N PRO A 103 10.16 -13.31 -8.52
CA PRO A 103 11.31 -13.05 -7.65
C PRO A 103 11.97 -11.68 -7.85
N ASN A 104 11.75 -11.08 -9.00
CA ASN A 104 12.31 -9.78 -9.35
C ASN A 104 11.28 -8.64 -9.31
N LEU A 105 10.07 -8.89 -8.80
CA LEU A 105 9.01 -7.88 -8.78
C LEU A 105 9.37 -6.74 -7.81
N GLU A 106 9.37 -5.54 -8.34
CA GLU A 106 9.69 -4.29 -7.67
C GLU A 106 8.44 -3.44 -7.40
N ILE A 107 7.48 -3.43 -8.34
CA ILE A 107 6.25 -2.65 -8.28
C ILE A 107 5.05 -3.54 -8.59
N LEU A 108 4.05 -3.55 -7.71
CA LEU A 108 2.79 -4.26 -7.88
C LEU A 108 1.59 -3.33 -7.73
N TYR A 109 0.79 -3.22 -8.78
CA TYR A 109 -0.55 -2.64 -8.74
C TYR A 109 -1.57 -3.75 -8.98
N CYS A 110 -2.36 -4.09 -7.96
CA CYS A 110 -3.43 -5.08 -8.00
C CYS A 110 -4.73 -4.53 -7.39
N SER A 111 -4.94 -3.21 -7.46
CA SER A 111 -6.14 -2.58 -6.93
C SER A 111 -7.40 -3.08 -7.62
N TYR A 112 -8.50 -3.23 -6.87
CA TYR A 112 -9.78 -3.75 -7.37
C TYR A 112 -9.73 -5.20 -7.90
N CYS A 113 -8.70 -5.98 -7.57
CA CYS A 113 -8.70 -7.44 -7.79
C CYS A 113 -9.59 -8.10 -6.74
N THR A 114 -10.90 -8.08 -7.01
CA THR A 114 -11.90 -8.46 -6.00
C THR A 114 -11.94 -9.94 -5.66
N ALA A 115 -11.33 -10.82 -6.48
CA ALA A 115 -11.19 -12.25 -6.20
C ALA A 115 -9.85 -12.61 -5.54
N LEU A 116 -8.88 -11.69 -5.49
CA LEU A 116 -7.54 -11.95 -4.95
C LEU A 116 -7.58 -12.21 -3.44
N VAL A 117 -7.10 -13.38 -3.00
CA VAL A 117 -7.16 -13.80 -1.59
C VAL A 117 -5.85 -13.61 -0.83
N SER A 118 -4.72 -13.60 -1.53
CA SER A 118 -3.39 -13.43 -0.91
C SER A 118 -2.40 -12.77 -1.85
N ILE A 119 -1.38 -12.15 -1.27
CA ILE A 119 -0.21 -11.63 -1.97
C ILE A 119 0.98 -12.47 -1.52
N PRO A 120 1.73 -13.10 -2.45
CA PRO A 120 2.95 -13.80 -2.13
C PRO A 120 4.05 -12.87 -1.58
N LEU A 121 5.05 -13.44 -0.95
CA LEU A 121 6.23 -12.68 -0.54
C LEU A 121 7.09 -12.35 -1.78
N PHE A 122 7.20 -11.07 -2.08
CA PHE A 122 8.06 -10.55 -3.14
C PHE A 122 9.27 -9.85 -2.52
N PRO A 123 10.47 -10.44 -2.56
CA PRO A 123 11.61 -9.96 -1.78
C PRO A 123 12.16 -8.59 -2.22
N LYS A 124 11.92 -8.18 -3.46
CA LYS A 124 12.38 -6.91 -4.01
C LYS A 124 11.29 -5.83 -4.09
N LEU A 125 10.07 -6.16 -3.65
CA LEU A 125 8.94 -5.24 -3.76
C LEU A 125 9.13 -4.02 -2.86
N TYR A 126 9.12 -2.83 -3.45
CA TYR A 126 9.15 -1.57 -2.71
C TYR A 126 7.87 -0.74 -2.86
N SER A 127 7.02 -1.07 -3.83
CA SER A 127 5.74 -0.36 -4.05
C SER A 127 4.60 -1.34 -4.26
N LEU A 128 3.56 -1.26 -3.40
CA LEU A 128 2.36 -2.09 -3.44
C LEU A 128 1.10 -1.23 -3.40
N SER A 129 0.22 -1.43 -4.39
CA SER A 129 -1.15 -0.90 -4.36
C SER A 129 -2.14 -2.04 -4.51
N CYS A 130 -2.94 -2.29 -3.47
CA CYS A 130 -3.97 -3.34 -3.40
C CYS A 130 -5.31 -2.77 -2.91
N GLU A 131 -5.60 -1.51 -3.25
CA GLU A 131 -6.86 -0.85 -2.89
C GLU A 131 -8.08 -1.67 -3.30
N CYS A 132 -9.11 -1.72 -2.46
CA CYS A 132 -10.39 -2.39 -2.75
C CYS A 132 -10.29 -3.90 -3.04
N CYS A 133 -9.26 -4.59 -2.57
CA CYS A 133 -9.15 -6.06 -2.63
C CYS A 133 -9.99 -6.67 -1.49
N LYS A 134 -11.25 -7.01 -1.78
CA LYS A 134 -12.25 -7.37 -0.75
C LYS A 134 -11.99 -8.69 -0.03
N TYR A 135 -11.32 -9.65 -0.70
CA TYR A 135 -11.00 -10.96 -0.13
C TYR A 135 -9.57 -11.06 0.38
N LEU A 136 -8.76 -10.02 0.17
CA LEU A 136 -7.42 -9.96 0.72
C LEU A 136 -7.49 -9.64 2.23
N THR A 137 -7.17 -10.62 3.06
CA THR A 137 -7.34 -10.53 4.51
C THR A 137 -6.09 -10.09 5.26
N SER A 138 -4.92 -10.17 4.63
CA SER A 138 -3.64 -9.78 5.20
C SER A 138 -2.63 -9.39 4.13
N ILE A 139 -1.62 -8.63 4.55
CA ILE A 139 -0.43 -8.32 3.76
C ILE A 139 0.74 -9.08 4.38
N PRO A 140 1.59 -9.76 3.59
CA PRO A 140 2.79 -10.39 4.11
C PRO A 140 3.79 -9.34 4.60
N LEU A 141 4.73 -9.75 5.44
CA LEU A 141 5.85 -8.89 5.80
C LEU A 141 6.77 -8.70 4.59
N ILE A 142 6.80 -7.50 4.03
CA ILE A 142 7.61 -7.13 2.86
C ILE A 142 8.72 -6.18 3.34
N PRO A 143 9.97 -6.67 3.52
CA PRO A 143 11.01 -5.90 4.22
C PRO A 143 11.39 -4.58 3.57
N ASN A 144 11.36 -4.51 2.24
CA ASN A 144 11.80 -3.36 1.46
C ASN A 144 10.66 -2.43 1.06
N LEU A 145 9.43 -2.65 1.55
CA LEU A 145 8.26 -1.87 1.14
C LEU A 145 8.37 -0.43 1.64
N GLN A 146 8.33 0.51 0.70
CA GLN A 146 8.37 1.96 0.94
C GLN A 146 7.00 2.61 0.74
N PHE A 147 6.23 2.10 -0.21
CA PHE A 147 4.89 2.60 -0.53
C PHE A 147 3.85 1.49 -0.39
N LEU A 148 2.81 1.74 0.41
CA LEU A 148 1.65 0.86 0.55
C LEU A 148 0.35 1.66 0.38
N ASN A 149 -0.45 1.29 -0.64
CA ASN A 149 -1.86 1.67 -0.70
C ASN A 149 -2.73 0.41 -0.52
N CYS A 150 -3.36 0.31 0.63
CA CYS A 150 -4.31 -0.74 0.98
C CYS A 150 -5.68 -0.18 1.35
N SER A 151 -6.03 0.98 0.81
CA SER A 151 -7.30 1.66 1.10
C SER A 151 -8.50 0.74 0.81
N ARG A 152 -9.53 0.83 1.65
CA ARG A 152 -10.78 0.05 1.53
C ARG A 152 -10.60 -1.46 1.56
N CYS A 153 -9.52 -1.93 2.17
CA CYS A 153 -9.31 -3.35 2.46
C CYS A 153 -9.89 -3.73 3.83
N VAL A 154 -10.02 -5.05 4.07
CA VAL A 154 -10.68 -5.60 5.26
C VAL A 154 -9.70 -6.05 6.35
N PHE A 155 -8.44 -5.60 6.30
CA PHE A 155 -7.40 -5.96 7.26
C PHE A 155 -7.77 -5.53 8.68
N THR A 156 -7.36 -6.31 9.66
CA THR A 156 -7.43 -5.96 11.08
C THR A 156 -6.11 -5.37 11.59
N SER A 157 -5.01 -5.68 10.91
CA SER A 157 -3.65 -5.20 11.24
C SER A 157 -2.78 -5.12 9.99
N ILE A 158 -1.72 -4.31 10.06
CA ILE A 158 -0.66 -4.21 9.05
C ILE A 158 0.64 -4.60 9.75
N PRO A 159 1.48 -5.49 9.18
CA PRO A 159 2.76 -5.86 9.79
C PRO A 159 3.73 -4.68 9.80
N VAL A 160 4.64 -4.65 10.78
CA VAL A 160 5.67 -3.60 10.86
C VAL A 160 6.66 -3.75 9.73
N MET A 161 6.80 -2.71 8.92
CA MET A 161 7.72 -2.64 7.77
C MET A 161 8.69 -1.48 8.00
N ALA A 162 9.97 -1.81 8.20
CA ALA A 162 10.99 -0.84 8.63
C ALA A 162 11.26 0.27 7.60
N GLU A 163 11.07 -0.03 6.31
CA GLU A 163 11.32 0.88 5.21
C GLU A 163 10.09 1.66 4.75
N LEU A 164 8.91 1.45 5.37
CA LEU A 164 7.66 2.07 4.93
C LEU A 164 7.68 3.59 5.15
N GLU A 165 7.56 4.32 4.06
CA GLU A 165 7.57 5.78 4.03
C GLU A 165 6.18 6.37 3.84
N ARG A 166 5.34 5.73 3.04
CA ARG A 166 3.98 6.22 2.70
C ARG A 166 2.96 5.13 2.86
N LEU A 167 1.94 5.38 3.67
CA LEU A 167 0.82 4.48 3.93
C LEU A 167 -0.50 5.16 3.60
N TYR A 168 -1.23 4.56 2.67
CA TYR A 168 -2.62 4.88 2.35
C TYR A 168 -3.48 3.70 2.78
N CYS A 169 -4.33 3.90 3.79
CA CYS A 169 -5.23 2.89 4.33
C CYS A 169 -6.64 3.45 4.60
N GLU A 170 -7.05 4.44 3.79
CA GLU A 170 -8.35 5.09 3.91
C GLU A 170 -9.49 4.08 3.78
N GLY A 171 -10.53 4.24 4.59
CA GLY A 171 -11.68 3.35 4.58
C GLY A 171 -11.41 1.90 5.03
N CYS A 172 -10.27 1.62 5.67
CA CYS A 172 -9.98 0.33 6.30
C CYS A 172 -10.78 0.22 7.61
N THR A 173 -12.07 -0.07 7.51
CA THR A 173 -13.02 -0.01 8.63
C THR A 173 -12.79 -1.05 9.72
N ARG A 174 -11.95 -2.08 9.47
CA ARG A 174 -11.59 -3.13 10.44
C ARG A 174 -10.20 -2.96 11.03
N LEU A 175 -9.40 -2.02 10.52
CA LEU A 175 -8.05 -1.77 11.01
C LEU A 175 -8.11 -1.13 12.40
N THR A 176 -7.49 -1.78 13.40
CA THR A 176 -7.58 -1.36 14.80
C THR A 176 -6.42 -0.51 15.26
N ALA A 177 -5.23 -0.69 14.66
CA ALA A 177 -4.02 0.04 15.01
C ALA A 177 -3.11 0.27 13.80
N ILE A 178 -2.43 1.40 13.79
CA ILE A 178 -1.26 1.66 12.93
C ILE A 178 -0.02 1.43 13.77
N PRO A 179 0.83 0.43 13.42
CA PRO A 179 2.07 0.15 14.12
C PRO A 179 3.06 1.32 14.04
N ASP A 180 4.15 1.22 14.80
CA ASP A 180 5.27 2.14 14.67
C ASP A 180 6.10 1.79 13.42
N PHE A 181 6.03 2.66 12.42
CA PHE A 181 6.83 2.59 11.21
C PHE A 181 7.91 3.67 11.29
N PRO A 182 9.18 3.33 11.50
CA PRO A 182 10.23 4.30 11.86
C PRO A 182 10.54 5.32 10.76
N LYS A 183 10.23 5.02 9.50
CA LYS A 183 10.45 5.91 8.35
C LYS A 183 9.16 6.53 7.80
N LEU A 184 8.01 6.27 8.42
CA LEU A 184 6.74 6.79 7.91
C LEU A 184 6.67 8.31 8.02
N TYR A 185 6.61 8.98 6.88
CA TYR A 185 6.41 10.42 6.85
C TYR A 185 5.01 10.83 6.37
N MET A 186 4.29 9.94 5.67
CA MET A 186 2.97 10.22 5.13
C MET A 186 1.99 9.12 5.48
N LEU A 187 0.89 9.47 6.17
CA LEU A 187 -0.19 8.58 6.55
C LEU A 187 -1.55 9.16 6.16
N TYR A 188 -2.27 8.45 5.31
CA TYR A 188 -3.67 8.71 4.98
C TYR A 188 -4.52 7.56 5.51
N CYS A 189 -5.32 7.82 6.55
CA CYS A 189 -6.14 6.82 7.23
C CYS A 189 -7.57 7.31 7.49
N SER A 190 -8.08 8.20 6.62
CA SER A 190 -9.46 8.70 6.75
C SER A 190 -10.46 7.54 6.73
N ASP A 191 -11.57 7.68 7.44
CA ASP A 191 -12.65 6.70 7.54
C ASP A 191 -12.25 5.31 8.11
N CYS A 192 -11.10 5.20 8.78
CA CYS A 192 -10.75 4.01 9.55
C CYS A 192 -11.51 3.98 10.88
N THR A 193 -12.77 3.55 10.83
CA THR A 193 -13.73 3.71 11.96
C THR A 193 -13.42 2.83 13.18
N ALA A 194 -12.70 1.72 13.01
CA ALA A 194 -12.25 0.83 14.10
C ALA A 194 -10.88 1.23 14.67
N LEU A 195 -10.19 2.22 14.07
CA LEU A 195 -8.84 2.59 14.47
C LEU A 195 -8.84 3.20 15.88
N THR A 196 -8.07 2.60 16.78
CA THR A 196 -7.94 3.01 18.18
C THR A 196 -6.57 3.53 18.56
N SER A 197 -5.54 3.29 17.74
CA SER A 197 -4.19 3.76 18.01
C SER A 197 -3.38 4.01 16.74
N ILE A 198 -2.55 5.04 16.78
CA ILE A 198 -1.49 5.29 15.80
C ILE A 198 -0.20 5.43 16.61
N LEU A 199 0.75 4.53 16.40
CA LEU A 199 2.02 4.55 17.11
C LEU A 199 3.09 5.33 16.35
N SER A 200 2.97 5.47 15.02
CA SER A 200 3.83 6.31 14.18
C SER A 200 3.53 7.80 14.37
N ASP A 201 4.54 8.64 14.17
CA ASP A 201 4.43 10.11 14.19
C ASP A 201 4.78 10.69 12.80
N PRO A 202 3.91 10.53 11.80
CA PRO A 202 4.19 10.95 10.44
C PRO A 202 4.14 12.48 10.32
N ALA A 203 4.98 13.04 9.44
CA ALA A 203 5.00 14.49 9.15
C ALA A 203 3.69 14.95 8.47
N ILE A 204 3.09 14.08 7.66
CA ILE A 204 1.81 14.32 6.98
C ILE A 204 0.82 13.27 7.45
N LEU A 205 -0.25 13.71 8.12
CA LEU A 205 -1.31 12.85 8.64
C LEU A 205 -2.68 13.35 8.20
N GLN A 206 -3.44 12.49 7.49
CA GLN A 206 -4.83 12.72 7.16
C GLN A 206 -5.71 11.60 7.76
N TYR A 207 -6.73 11.97 8.55
CA TYR A 207 -7.50 11.03 9.38
C TYR A 207 -8.97 11.41 9.54
N ASP A 208 -9.55 12.12 8.60
CA ASP A 208 -10.95 12.52 8.65
C ASP A 208 -11.84 11.27 8.83
N GLY A 209 -12.95 11.39 9.60
CA GLY A 209 -13.82 10.25 9.88
C GLY A 209 -13.34 9.28 10.97
N CYS A 210 -12.09 9.35 11.44
CA CYS A 210 -11.58 8.55 12.55
C CYS A 210 -12.04 9.13 13.89
N LYS A 211 -13.13 8.60 14.44
CA LYS A 211 -13.80 9.15 15.65
C LYS A 211 -12.89 9.25 16.87
N TRP A 212 -11.94 8.31 17.01
CA TRP A 212 -11.06 8.25 18.16
C TRP A 212 -9.92 9.30 18.07
N ILE A 213 -9.38 9.51 16.88
CA ILE A 213 -8.24 10.45 16.69
C ILE A 213 -8.65 11.89 16.95
N ARG A 214 -9.90 12.28 16.67
CA ARG A 214 -10.41 13.60 17.06
C ARG A 214 -10.27 13.89 18.56
N LYS A 215 -10.48 12.88 19.42
CA LYS A 215 -10.28 13.04 20.87
C LYS A 215 -8.79 13.16 21.22
N CYS A 216 -7.92 12.40 20.53
CA CYS A 216 -6.49 12.37 20.81
C CYS A 216 -5.74 13.56 20.23
N ARG A 217 -6.15 14.13 19.10
CA ARG A 217 -5.49 15.32 18.56
C ARG A 217 -5.62 16.51 19.48
N ASN A 218 -6.81 16.75 20.02
CA ASN A 218 -6.97 17.76 21.07
C ASN A 218 -6.03 17.49 22.26
N PHE A 219 -5.75 16.22 22.54
CA PHE A 219 -4.81 15.80 23.57
C PHE A 219 -3.35 16.05 23.15
N TYR A 220 -2.95 15.67 21.92
CA TYR A 220 -1.58 15.90 21.41
C TYR A 220 -1.30 17.39 21.18
N ASP A 221 -2.25 18.14 20.67
CA ASP A 221 -2.14 19.61 20.53
C ASP A 221 -2.04 20.28 21.91
N ASN A 222 -2.80 19.78 22.89
CA ASN A 222 -2.67 20.20 24.28
C ASN A 222 -1.34 19.75 24.90
N LEU A 223 -0.84 18.54 24.58
CA LEU A 223 0.45 18.02 25.04
C LEU A 223 1.61 18.82 24.46
N ASN A 224 1.58 19.12 23.15
CA ASN A 224 2.58 19.96 22.52
C ASN A 224 2.54 21.41 23.02
N SER A 225 1.33 21.92 23.30
CA SER A 225 1.14 23.20 23.95
C SER A 225 1.67 23.19 25.39
N LEU A 226 1.44 22.11 26.13
CA LEU A 226 1.98 21.91 27.48
C LEU A 226 3.51 21.74 27.48
N ARG A 227 4.08 20.99 26.50
CA ARG A 227 5.55 20.91 26.34
C ARG A 227 6.18 22.26 26.00
N LYS A 228 5.53 23.07 25.14
CA LYS A 228 5.95 24.46 24.88
C LYS A 228 5.82 25.31 26.13
N CYS A 229 4.72 25.19 26.89
CA CYS A 229 4.53 25.86 28.18
C CYS A 229 5.57 25.41 29.22
N GLN A 230 5.88 24.10 29.30
CA GLN A 230 6.93 23.58 30.19
C GLN A 230 8.31 24.11 29.81
N ALA A 231 8.62 24.23 28.51
CA ALA A 231 9.89 24.84 28.07
C ALA A 231 9.99 26.32 28.44
N ILE A 232 8.88 27.05 28.37
CA ILE A 232 8.77 28.45 28.79
C ILE A 232 8.84 28.56 30.33
N LEU A 233 8.16 27.65 31.02
CA LEU A 233 8.11 27.62 32.49
C LEU A 233 9.46 27.16 33.09
N LYS A 234 10.18 26.22 32.49
CA LYS A 234 11.56 25.88 32.89
C LYS A 234 12.51 27.08 32.81
N ARG A 235 12.22 28.06 31.98
CA ARG A 235 12.98 29.33 31.90
C ARG A 235 12.57 30.39 32.94
N LYS A 236 11.35 30.26 33.55
CA LYS A 236 10.77 31.33 34.40
C LYS A 236 10.36 30.91 35.80
N LEU A 237 10.33 29.61 36.15
CA LEU A 237 9.85 29.15 37.45
C LEU A 237 10.89 28.34 38.21
N THR A 238 11.04 28.63 39.49
CA THR A 238 11.82 27.83 40.43
C THR A 238 11.17 26.47 40.66
N ALA A 239 11.98 25.41 40.87
CA ALA A 239 11.57 24.01 41.05
C ALA A 239 10.35 23.82 42.01
N ARG A 240 10.24 24.63 43.06
CA ARG A 240 9.16 24.65 44.06
C ARG A 240 7.77 24.96 43.49
N LYS A 241 7.68 25.71 42.39
CA LYS A 241 6.39 26.00 41.75
C LYS A 241 5.98 24.93 40.74
N LEU A 242 6.96 24.22 40.16
CA LEU A 242 6.69 23.03 39.28
C LEU A 242 6.10 21.88 40.08
N GLU A 243 6.61 21.58 41.29
CA GLU A 243 6.08 20.51 42.15
C GLU A 243 4.58 20.70 42.51
N LYS A 244 4.12 21.92 42.61
CA LYS A 244 2.70 22.23 42.91
C LYS A 244 1.79 22.06 41.69
N LEU A 245 2.33 22.15 40.47
CA LEU A 245 1.55 22.01 39.22
C LEU A 245 1.51 20.55 38.72
N ILE A 246 2.47 19.72 39.11
CA ILE A 246 2.52 18.30 38.73
C ILE A 246 1.24 17.53 39.11
N PRO A 247 0.66 17.64 40.30
CA PRO A 247 -0.58 16.93 40.66
C PRO A 247 -1.76 17.35 39.79
N ALA A 248 -1.93 18.64 39.51
CA ALA A 248 -3.03 19.10 38.65
C ALA A 248 -2.85 18.69 37.18
N ILE A 249 -1.60 18.59 36.71
CA ILE A 249 -1.28 18.08 35.39
C ILE A 249 -1.55 16.59 35.33
N ILE A 250 -1.21 15.82 36.37
CA ILE A 250 -1.48 14.39 36.51
C ILE A 250 -2.98 14.13 36.54
N GLU A 251 -3.75 14.92 37.27
CA GLU A 251 -5.20 14.79 37.37
C GLU A 251 -5.92 15.04 36.03
N ILE A 252 -5.44 15.96 35.21
CA ILE A 252 -5.90 16.19 33.83
C ILE A 252 -5.52 15.01 32.92
N TYR A 253 -4.36 14.38 33.13
CA TYR A 253 -3.86 13.27 32.34
C TYR A 253 -4.45 11.91 32.69
N TYR A 254 -4.85 11.69 33.94
CA TYR A 254 -5.34 10.41 34.46
C TYR A 254 -6.83 10.42 34.81
N SER A 255 -7.61 11.40 34.31
CA SER A 255 -9.04 11.37 34.56
C SER A 255 -9.67 10.11 33.94
N PRO A 256 -10.63 9.44 34.64
CA PRO A 256 -11.08 8.06 34.37
C PRO A 256 -11.77 7.81 33.03
N GLY A 257 -11.83 8.80 32.15
CA GLY A 257 -12.34 8.69 30.77
C GLY A 257 -11.28 8.43 29.70
N CYS A 258 -10.01 8.51 30.02
CA CYS A 258 -8.89 8.24 29.11
C CYS A 258 -8.21 6.95 29.54
N LYS A 259 -8.63 5.78 29.01
CA LYS A 259 -7.87 4.54 29.10
C LYS A 259 -6.62 4.63 28.20
N GLY A 260 -5.57 5.27 28.71
CA GLY A 260 -4.27 5.37 28.09
C GLY A 260 -3.23 4.51 28.83
N GLU A 261 -3.30 3.19 28.69
CA GLU A 261 -2.44 2.26 29.43
C GLU A 261 -1.01 2.11 28.89
N MET A 262 -0.51 2.92 27.95
CA MET A 262 0.81 2.62 27.39
C MET A 262 1.78 3.78 27.11
N ILE A 263 1.68 4.91 27.77
CA ILE A 263 2.72 5.95 27.66
C ILE A 263 3.50 6.18 28.96
N ALA A 264 3.20 5.46 30.02
CA ALA A 264 3.90 5.60 31.33
C ALA A 264 5.32 5.02 31.36
N GLY A 265 5.77 4.30 30.34
CA GLY A 265 7.05 3.56 30.38
C GLY A 265 8.30 4.34 29.94
N ARG A 266 8.21 5.51 29.33
CA ARG A 266 9.40 6.21 28.80
C ARG A 266 9.57 7.67 29.18
N ALA A 267 8.70 8.26 29.97
CA ALA A 267 8.78 9.70 30.24
C ALA A 267 9.47 10.12 31.53
N PHE A 268 9.80 9.23 32.42
CA PHE A 268 10.47 9.56 33.69
C PHE A 268 11.56 8.56 34.07
N SER A 269 12.60 8.44 33.26
CA SER A 269 13.92 8.11 33.81
C SER A 269 14.59 9.44 34.15
N THR A 270 14.31 9.93 35.30
CA THR A 270 15.06 11.00 35.94
C THR A 270 16.31 10.41 36.54
N THR A 271 17.43 10.64 35.93
CA THR A 271 18.67 10.82 36.70
C THR A 271 18.87 12.30 36.93
N LEU A 272 18.92 12.64 38.20
CA LEU A 272 19.39 13.89 38.78
C LEU A 272 20.72 14.36 38.16
#